data_d99a3fd53255987b455fe91a105131c7
#
_entry.id   d99a3fd53255987b455fe91a105131c7
#
_cell.length_a   1.000
_cell.length_b   1.000
_cell.length_c   1.000
_cell.angle_alpha   90.00
_cell.angle_beta   90.00
_cell.angle_gamma   90.00
#
_symmetry.space_group_name_H-M   'P 1'
#
loop_
_entity.id
_entity.type
_entity.pdbx_description
1 polymer ?
#
loop_
_entity_poly.entity_id
_entity_poly.type
_entity_poly.pdbx_seq_one_letter_code
_entity_poly.pdbx_strand_id
1 'polypeptide(L)'
;MTNQSEKPSKKNIFTKVIQFFGLKKSLAAMLTMVILVGLGEKMAERFLPIYILALGGSTIIVGVLNGIDNLLSALYSFPGGYIADRFGYKKALAIFNIVAIFGYLIVIIIPSWPAVLVAAIFFLSWTSLSLPATMSLVNHVMPNNKRTMGVTLNSIVKRLPMALGPLLGGYMIYLYGERDGVRIAFGIALILAVIALILQQWMIQDFVPAQKAESNPLKLMKFMSPDLRNLLVSDILVRFAEQIPYAFVVIWAMKNVGVSSVQFGVLTTIEMITAVLIYIPVAYLADRSTKKPFVLITFCFFAAFPIAVYFSQSFTLLIFAFILRGFKEFGEPTRKALIMDLAPEDNKAGMFGLYYLLRDVIVAVAAVGGAFLWNISPFTNFAVATGFGILGVVYFAIFGKDMGISVKKAITG
;
A
#
# COMPACT_ATOMS: atom_id res chain seq x y z
N MET A 1 38.48 24.23 42.16
CA MET A 1 38.16 24.10 40.74
C MET A 1 37.33 22.83 40.56
N THR A 2 36.04 22.95 40.64
CA THR A 2 35.08 21.84 40.58
C THR A 2 34.57 21.71 39.14
N ASN A 3 34.98 20.62 38.50
CA ASN A 3 34.57 20.26 37.15
C ASN A 3 33.15 19.63 37.20
N GLN A 4 32.11 20.41 36.91
CA GLN A 4 30.73 19.91 36.76
C GLN A 4 30.64 19.28 35.37
N SER A 5 30.60 17.96 35.33
CA SER A 5 30.19 17.21 34.13
C SER A 5 28.69 17.43 33.85
N GLU A 6 28.37 18.33 32.93
CA GLU A 6 26.99 18.47 32.42
C GLU A 6 26.54 17.16 31.79
N LYS A 7 25.52 16.53 32.38
CA LYS A 7 24.77 15.42 31.78
C LYS A 7 24.11 15.93 30.50
N PRO A 8 24.20 15.25 29.34
CA PRO A 8 23.58 15.69 28.11
C PRO A 8 22.06 15.74 28.29
N SER A 9 21.51 16.93 28.22
CA SER A 9 20.06 17.20 28.33
C SER A 9 19.31 16.40 27.25
N LYS A 10 18.18 15.75 27.59
CA LYS A 10 17.26 15.04 26.67
C LYS A 10 16.86 15.89 25.44
N LYS A 11 16.84 17.21 25.56
CA LYS A 11 16.66 18.16 24.45
C LYS A 11 17.72 18.01 23.37
N ASN A 12 18.96 17.67 23.71
CA ASN A 12 20.06 17.57 22.78
C ASN A 12 19.98 16.33 21.85
N ILE A 13 19.43 15.22 22.34
CA ILE A 13 19.27 13.99 21.53
C ILE A 13 18.15 14.18 20.50
N PHE A 14 17.01 14.73 20.91
CA PHE A 14 15.88 15.02 20.02
C PHE A 14 16.26 16.02 18.93
N THR A 15 16.99 17.06 19.27
CA THR A 15 17.50 18.07 18.31
C THR A 15 18.49 17.45 17.32
N LYS A 16 19.40 16.57 17.80
CA LYS A 16 20.34 15.84 16.92
C LYS A 16 19.62 14.88 15.96
N VAL A 17 18.59 14.20 16.43
CA VAL A 17 17.73 13.32 15.58
C VAL A 17 17.02 14.15 14.51
N ILE A 18 16.39 15.28 14.86
CA ILE A 18 15.73 16.18 13.90
C ILE A 18 16.75 16.70 12.86
N GLN A 19 17.94 17.11 13.29
CA GLN A 19 18.99 17.59 12.39
C GLN A 19 19.55 16.47 11.49
N PHE A 20 19.73 15.27 12.04
CA PHE A 20 20.19 14.10 11.28
C PHE A 20 19.23 13.73 10.14
N PHE A 21 17.94 13.66 10.44
CA PHE A 21 16.91 13.36 9.44
C PHE A 21 16.56 14.55 8.55
N GLY A 22 17.04 15.77 8.85
CA GLY A 22 16.69 16.98 8.12
C GLY A 22 15.19 17.34 8.19
N LEU A 23 14.53 16.98 9.30
CA LEU A 23 13.10 17.17 9.52
C LEU A 23 12.77 18.65 9.66
N LYS A 24 12.33 19.27 8.58
CA LYS A 24 11.70 20.60 8.64
C LYS A 24 10.27 20.46 9.17
N LYS A 25 9.72 21.52 9.74
CA LYS A 25 8.39 21.56 10.34
C LYS A 25 7.29 21.02 9.39
N SER A 26 7.33 21.38 8.12
CA SER A 26 6.37 20.90 7.11
C SER A 26 6.50 19.40 6.82
N LEU A 27 7.72 18.83 6.84
CA LEU A 27 7.91 17.39 6.65
C LEU A 27 7.39 16.60 7.85
N ALA A 28 7.70 17.04 9.08
CA ALA A 28 7.21 16.41 10.30
C ALA A 28 5.67 16.42 10.34
N ALA A 29 5.05 17.55 9.99
CA ALA A 29 3.60 17.68 9.90
C ALA A 29 2.99 16.72 8.87
N MET A 30 3.60 16.63 7.68
CA MET A 30 3.17 15.70 6.64
C MET A 30 3.26 14.24 7.10
N LEU A 31 4.37 13.85 7.70
CA LEU A 31 4.54 12.48 8.21
C LEU A 31 3.54 12.15 9.32
N THR A 32 3.29 13.10 10.23
CA THR A 32 2.25 12.96 11.27
C THR A 32 0.86 12.82 10.66
N MET A 33 0.52 13.63 9.66
CA MET A 33 -0.74 13.52 8.92
C MET A 33 -0.88 12.13 8.25
N VAL A 34 0.18 11.64 7.59
CA VAL A 34 0.17 10.31 6.96
C VAL A 34 -0.07 9.21 8.00
N ILE A 35 0.51 9.32 9.20
CA ILE A 35 0.24 8.37 10.30
C ILE A 35 -1.22 8.44 10.73
N LEU A 36 -1.73 9.63 11.02
CA LEU A 36 -3.08 9.80 11.58
C LEU A 36 -4.16 9.34 10.60
N VAL A 37 -4.13 9.84 9.37
CA VAL A 37 -5.12 9.46 8.35
C VAL A 37 -4.96 8.00 7.96
N GLY A 38 -3.72 7.55 7.75
CA GLY A 38 -3.45 6.15 7.44
C GLY A 38 -3.87 5.18 8.55
N LEU A 39 -3.71 5.56 9.84
CA LEU A 39 -4.16 4.75 10.96
C LEU A 39 -5.69 4.60 10.94
N GLY A 40 -6.42 5.70 10.76
CA GLY A 40 -7.87 5.67 10.62
C GLY A 40 -8.34 4.81 9.45
N GLU A 41 -7.73 4.97 8.26
CA GLU A 41 -8.02 4.16 7.08
C GLU A 41 -7.79 2.66 7.36
N LYS A 42 -6.63 2.29 7.90
CA LYS A 42 -6.23 0.88 8.08
C LYS A 42 -6.92 0.18 9.26
N MET A 43 -7.51 0.93 10.21
CA MET A 43 -8.33 0.35 11.28
C MET A 43 -9.59 -0.35 10.74
N ALA A 44 -10.22 0.23 9.73
CA ALA A 44 -11.47 -0.26 9.18
C ALA A 44 -11.30 -1.10 7.90
N GLU A 45 -10.39 -0.72 7.02
CA GLU A 45 -10.23 -1.30 5.66
C GLU A 45 -10.11 -2.82 5.66
N ARG A 46 -9.26 -3.39 6.52
CA ARG A 46 -9.04 -4.85 6.57
C ARG A 46 -10.28 -5.65 7.01
N PHE A 47 -11.21 -5.00 7.70
CA PHE A 47 -12.43 -5.61 8.22
C PHE A 47 -13.68 -5.25 7.41
N LEU A 48 -13.56 -4.44 6.36
CA LEU A 48 -14.67 -4.13 5.46
C LEU A 48 -15.38 -5.37 4.90
N PRO A 49 -14.69 -6.45 4.49
CA PRO A 49 -15.33 -7.68 4.07
C PRO A 49 -16.28 -8.26 5.13
N ILE A 50 -15.83 -8.33 6.38
CA ILE A 50 -16.63 -8.82 7.51
C ILE A 50 -17.79 -7.86 7.81
N TYR A 51 -17.57 -6.55 7.75
CA TYR A 51 -18.58 -5.54 7.97
C TYR A 51 -19.70 -5.60 6.94
N ILE A 52 -19.38 -5.77 5.64
CA ILE A 52 -20.37 -5.95 4.58
C ILE A 52 -21.25 -7.17 4.86
N LEU A 53 -20.65 -8.31 5.25
CA LEU A 53 -21.39 -9.50 5.60
C LEU A 53 -22.29 -9.27 6.82
N ALA A 54 -21.80 -8.59 7.86
CA ALA A 54 -22.56 -8.22 9.06
C ALA A 54 -23.73 -7.26 8.77
N LEU A 55 -23.67 -6.50 7.66
CA LEU A 55 -24.76 -5.64 7.17
C LEU A 55 -25.71 -6.36 6.21
N GLY A 56 -25.60 -7.69 6.05
CA GLY A 56 -26.44 -8.48 5.14
C GLY A 56 -26.01 -8.43 3.67
N GLY A 57 -24.83 -7.93 3.37
CA GLY A 57 -24.23 -8.00 2.04
C GLY A 57 -23.72 -9.42 1.72
N SER A 58 -23.61 -9.73 0.43
CA SER A 58 -23.09 -11.03 -0.05
C SER A 58 -21.56 -10.99 -0.28
N THR A 59 -20.97 -12.17 -0.45
CA THR A 59 -19.57 -12.34 -0.86
C THR A 59 -19.27 -11.69 -2.21
N ILE A 60 -20.25 -11.61 -3.11
CA ILE A 60 -20.12 -10.88 -4.38
C ILE A 60 -19.91 -9.40 -4.12
N ILE A 61 -20.67 -8.80 -3.18
CA ILE A 61 -20.48 -7.39 -2.80
C ILE A 61 -19.11 -7.15 -2.21
N VAL A 62 -18.56 -8.09 -1.43
CA VAL A 62 -17.19 -8.04 -0.94
C VAL A 62 -16.18 -8.02 -2.10
N GLY A 63 -16.36 -8.86 -3.10
CA GLY A 63 -15.49 -8.87 -4.29
C GLY A 63 -15.61 -7.58 -5.11
N VAL A 64 -16.83 -7.03 -5.26
CA VAL A 64 -17.06 -5.74 -5.92
C VAL A 64 -16.32 -4.62 -5.17
N LEU A 65 -16.40 -4.59 -3.84
CA LEU A 65 -15.66 -3.61 -3.03
C LEU A 65 -14.16 -3.70 -3.27
N ASN A 66 -13.59 -4.91 -3.26
CA ASN A 66 -12.17 -5.12 -3.52
C ASN A 66 -11.78 -4.71 -4.96
N GLY A 67 -12.65 -4.96 -5.93
CA GLY A 67 -12.46 -4.51 -7.32
C GLY A 67 -12.49 -3.00 -7.44
N ILE A 68 -13.43 -2.34 -6.75
CA ILE A 68 -13.51 -0.87 -6.68
C ILE A 68 -12.23 -0.30 -6.08
N ASP A 69 -11.71 -0.86 -4.98
CA ASP A 69 -10.47 -0.39 -4.34
C ASP A 69 -9.28 -0.43 -5.30
N ASN A 70 -9.07 -1.56 -5.99
CA ASN A 70 -8.01 -1.70 -6.99
C ASN A 70 -8.18 -0.71 -8.15
N LEU A 71 -9.39 -0.58 -8.68
CA LEU A 71 -9.69 0.33 -9.79
C LEU A 71 -9.48 1.80 -9.40
N LEU A 72 -9.97 2.21 -8.22
CA LEU A 72 -9.79 3.56 -7.72
C LEU A 72 -8.32 3.87 -7.42
N SER A 73 -7.58 2.92 -6.86
CA SER A 73 -6.13 3.06 -6.62
C SER A 73 -5.37 3.34 -7.93
N ALA A 74 -5.75 2.67 -9.03
CA ALA A 74 -5.19 2.92 -10.34
C ALA A 74 -5.57 4.29 -10.91
N LEU A 75 -6.86 4.64 -10.83
CA LEU A 75 -7.40 5.84 -11.46
C LEU A 75 -7.06 7.12 -10.67
N TYR A 76 -7.03 7.07 -9.35
CA TYR A 76 -6.89 8.25 -8.50
C TYR A 76 -5.47 8.81 -8.41
N SER A 77 -4.45 8.05 -8.77
CA SER A 77 -3.08 8.58 -8.83
C SER A 77 -2.94 9.73 -9.82
N PHE A 78 -3.69 9.71 -10.92
CA PHE A 78 -3.65 10.77 -11.93
C PHE A 78 -4.36 12.06 -11.48
N PRO A 79 -5.67 12.06 -11.06
CA PRO A 79 -6.30 13.26 -10.53
C PRO A 79 -5.60 13.79 -9.27
N GLY A 80 -5.03 12.92 -8.42
CA GLY A 80 -4.27 13.32 -7.25
C GLY A 80 -3.07 14.21 -7.60
N GLY A 81 -2.29 13.78 -8.60
CA GLY A 81 -1.20 14.61 -9.15
C GLY A 81 -1.68 15.91 -9.75
N TYR A 82 -2.70 15.85 -10.61
CA TYR A 82 -3.27 17.04 -11.26
C TYR A 82 -3.79 18.09 -10.27
N ILE A 83 -4.52 17.65 -9.23
CA ILE A 83 -5.03 18.55 -8.18
C ILE A 83 -3.87 19.17 -7.40
N ALA A 84 -2.83 18.39 -7.08
CA ALA A 84 -1.64 18.86 -6.37
C ALA A 84 -0.85 19.90 -7.19
N ASP A 85 -0.71 19.66 -8.49
CA ASP A 85 0.00 20.59 -9.41
C ASP A 85 -0.78 21.88 -9.65
N ARG A 86 -2.12 21.81 -9.68
CA ARG A 86 -2.98 22.97 -9.94
C ARG A 86 -3.21 23.86 -8.73
N PHE A 87 -3.49 23.26 -7.56
CA PHE A 87 -3.91 23.99 -6.36
C PHE A 87 -2.81 24.10 -5.30
N GLY A 88 -1.66 23.43 -5.49
CA GLY A 88 -0.61 23.30 -4.50
C GLY A 88 -0.85 22.14 -3.52
N TYR A 89 0.24 21.66 -2.93
CA TYR A 89 0.23 20.43 -2.12
C TYR A 89 -0.62 20.54 -0.87
N LYS A 90 -0.57 21.68 -0.18
CA LYS A 90 -1.33 21.90 1.06
C LYS A 90 -2.83 21.82 0.80
N LYS A 91 -3.32 22.52 -0.23
CA LYS A 91 -4.74 22.52 -0.59
C LYS A 91 -5.18 21.16 -1.12
N ALA A 92 -4.36 20.52 -1.95
CA ALA A 92 -4.64 19.17 -2.47
C ALA A 92 -4.83 18.17 -1.34
N LEU A 93 -3.90 18.08 -0.39
CA LEU A 93 -3.99 17.18 0.77
C LEU A 93 -5.21 17.52 1.65
N ALA A 94 -5.58 18.81 1.80
CA ALA A 94 -6.79 19.19 2.51
C ALA A 94 -8.07 18.70 1.81
N ILE A 95 -8.15 18.85 0.49
CA ILE A 95 -9.26 18.32 -0.32
C ILE A 95 -9.38 16.79 -0.13
N PHE A 96 -8.26 16.06 -0.21
CA PHE A 96 -8.27 14.60 -0.07
C PHE A 96 -8.72 14.16 1.33
N ASN A 97 -8.29 14.87 2.39
CA ASN A 97 -8.74 14.60 3.74
C ASN A 97 -10.24 14.90 3.93
N ILE A 98 -10.76 15.99 3.37
CA ILE A 98 -12.20 16.33 3.42
C ILE A 98 -13.03 15.27 2.69
N VAL A 99 -12.56 14.81 1.52
CA VAL A 99 -13.22 13.74 0.76
C VAL A 99 -13.27 12.44 1.57
N ALA A 100 -12.17 12.05 2.24
CA ALA A 100 -12.15 10.88 3.10
C ALA A 100 -13.09 11.03 4.32
N ILE A 101 -13.09 12.20 4.97
CA ILE A 101 -14.01 12.54 6.07
C ILE A 101 -15.47 12.35 5.65
N PHE A 102 -15.84 12.82 4.45
CA PHE A 102 -17.18 12.66 3.91
C PHE A 102 -17.53 11.17 3.75
N GLY A 103 -16.61 10.35 3.25
CA GLY A 103 -16.80 8.91 3.17
C GLY A 103 -17.00 8.25 4.54
N TYR A 104 -16.21 8.62 5.55
CA TYR A 104 -16.38 8.11 6.91
C TYR A 104 -17.75 8.47 7.51
N LEU A 105 -18.22 9.70 7.29
CA LEU A 105 -19.53 10.15 7.75
C LEU A 105 -20.66 9.32 7.14
N ILE A 106 -20.59 9.00 5.84
CA ILE A 106 -21.61 8.15 5.18
C ILE A 106 -21.71 6.80 5.89
N VAL A 107 -20.59 6.12 6.16
CA VAL A 107 -20.60 4.81 6.82
C VAL A 107 -21.13 4.89 8.26
N ILE A 108 -20.80 5.96 8.99
CA ILE A 108 -21.24 6.15 10.39
C ILE A 108 -22.74 6.40 10.45
N ILE A 109 -23.29 7.24 9.54
CA ILE A 109 -24.69 7.67 9.58
C ILE A 109 -25.59 6.60 8.96
N ILE A 110 -25.17 5.96 7.86
CA ILE A 110 -25.97 5.01 7.09
C ILE A 110 -25.33 3.62 7.14
N PRO A 111 -25.61 2.81 8.19
CA PRO A 111 -24.99 1.48 8.37
C PRO A 111 -25.67 0.44 7.45
N SER A 112 -25.42 0.54 6.16
CA SER A 112 -25.91 -0.38 5.13
C SER A 112 -24.80 -0.70 4.13
N TRP A 113 -24.78 -1.92 3.58
CA TRP A 113 -23.75 -2.31 2.63
C TRP A 113 -23.71 -1.46 1.34
N PRO A 114 -24.84 -0.95 0.78
CA PRO A 114 -24.78 -0.04 -0.36
C PRO A 114 -24.10 1.30 -0.02
N ALA A 115 -24.35 1.83 1.19
CA ALA A 115 -23.71 3.04 1.64
C ALA A 115 -22.18 2.84 1.81
N VAL A 116 -21.75 1.66 2.25
CA VAL A 116 -20.31 1.31 2.31
C VAL A 116 -19.66 1.34 0.93
N LEU A 117 -20.31 0.79 -0.12
CA LEU A 117 -19.78 0.85 -1.49
C LEU A 117 -19.65 2.28 -2.00
N VAL A 118 -20.67 3.12 -1.75
CA VAL A 118 -20.63 4.55 -2.13
C VAL A 118 -19.54 5.28 -1.34
N ALA A 119 -19.47 5.05 -0.05
CA ALA A 119 -18.46 5.67 0.83
C ALA A 119 -17.03 5.26 0.46
N ALA A 120 -16.84 4.03 0.02
CA ALA A 120 -15.57 3.48 -0.42
C ALA A 120 -14.91 4.33 -1.51
N ILE A 121 -15.70 4.90 -2.43
CA ILE A 121 -15.23 5.82 -3.47
C ILE A 121 -14.51 7.03 -2.86
N PHE A 122 -14.91 7.46 -1.68
CA PHE A 122 -14.36 8.66 -1.04
C PHE A 122 -13.17 8.38 -0.14
N PHE A 123 -13.08 7.21 0.53
CA PHE A 123 -12.02 6.99 1.52
C PHE A 123 -10.99 5.92 1.16
N LEU A 124 -11.31 4.87 0.35
CA LEU A 124 -10.38 3.76 0.13
C LEU A 124 -9.07 4.13 -0.56
N SER A 125 -9.07 5.13 -1.39
CA SER A 125 -7.90 5.46 -2.21
C SER A 125 -7.16 6.70 -1.75
N TRP A 126 -7.34 7.12 -0.49
CA TRP A 126 -6.65 8.30 0.04
C TRP A 126 -5.11 8.18 -0.11
N THR A 127 -4.55 7.01 0.19
CA THR A 127 -3.12 6.75 0.04
C THR A 127 -2.64 6.95 -1.39
N SER A 128 -3.37 6.46 -2.40
CA SER A 128 -3.03 6.60 -3.83
C SER A 128 -3.19 8.04 -4.31
N LEU A 129 -4.25 8.71 -3.87
CA LEU A 129 -4.57 10.09 -4.20
C LEU A 129 -3.54 11.08 -3.62
N SER A 130 -3.10 10.85 -2.38
CA SER A 130 -2.17 11.71 -1.67
C SER A 130 -0.69 11.45 -2.01
N LEU A 131 -0.35 10.30 -2.61
CA LEU A 131 1.01 9.89 -2.87
C LEU A 131 1.81 10.90 -3.73
N PRO A 132 1.30 11.39 -4.88
CA PRO A 132 2.01 12.40 -5.67
C PRO A 132 2.30 13.67 -4.88
N ALA A 133 1.30 14.18 -4.15
CA ALA A 133 1.44 15.38 -3.34
C ALA A 133 2.46 15.21 -2.20
N THR A 134 2.45 14.05 -1.51
CA THR A 134 3.40 13.77 -0.43
C THR A 134 4.83 13.61 -0.96
N MET A 135 5.02 12.95 -2.10
CA MET A 135 6.34 12.80 -2.72
C MET A 135 6.91 14.13 -3.20
N SER A 136 6.09 14.96 -3.82
CA SER A 136 6.49 16.28 -4.26
C SER A 136 6.84 17.21 -3.10
N LEU A 137 6.10 17.13 -1.99
CA LEU A 137 6.41 17.88 -0.77
C LEU A 137 7.76 17.41 -0.16
N VAL A 138 8.02 16.10 -0.12
CA VAL A 138 9.31 15.55 0.30
C VAL A 138 10.44 16.12 -0.57
N ASN A 139 10.29 16.08 -1.88
CA ASN A 139 11.30 16.59 -2.82
C ASN A 139 11.56 18.10 -2.67
N HIS A 140 10.51 18.87 -2.32
CA HIS A 140 10.64 20.32 -2.15
C HIS A 140 11.28 20.71 -0.79
N VAL A 141 10.88 20.01 0.28
CA VAL A 141 11.29 20.36 1.65
C VAL A 141 12.69 19.85 1.97
N MET A 142 13.08 18.68 1.39
CA MET A 142 14.37 18.04 1.67
C MET A 142 15.49 18.60 0.81
N PRO A 143 16.70 18.83 1.40
CA PRO A 143 17.89 19.11 0.63
C PRO A 143 18.21 17.97 -0.36
N ASN A 144 18.83 18.30 -1.51
CA ASN A 144 19.12 17.32 -2.58
C ASN A 144 19.86 16.08 -2.08
N ASN A 145 20.82 16.24 -1.17
CA ASN A 145 21.62 15.16 -0.57
C ASN A 145 20.86 14.32 0.46
N LYS A 146 19.62 14.69 0.84
CA LYS A 146 18.78 13.98 1.82
C LYS A 146 17.39 13.56 1.25
N ARG A 147 17.15 13.72 -0.04
CA ARG A 147 15.86 13.35 -0.66
C ARG A 147 15.54 11.86 -0.51
N THR A 148 16.54 10.99 -0.73
CA THR A 148 16.38 9.54 -0.53
C THR A 148 15.96 9.23 0.92
N MET A 149 16.57 9.90 1.91
CA MET A 149 16.17 9.76 3.31
C MET A 149 14.71 10.17 3.54
N GLY A 150 14.25 11.26 2.94
CA GLY A 150 12.84 11.70 3.04
C GLY A 150 11.86 10.69 2.45
N VAL A 151 12.16 10.10 1.30
CA VAL A 151 11.35 9.05 0.67
C VAL A 151 11.34 7.79 1.53
N THR A 152 12.48 7.39 2.08
CA THR A 152 12.60 6.23 2.99
C THR A 152 11.78 6.44 4.25
N LEU A 153 11.88 7.62 4.89
CA LEU A 153 11.07 7.97 6.06
C LEU A 153 9.57 7.89 5.75
N ASN A 154 9.12 8.44 4.64
CA ASN A 154 7.72 8.35 4.24
C ASN A 154 7.28 6.88 4.01
N SER A 155 8.13 6.05 3.45
CA SER A 155 7.84 4.62 3.24
C SER A 155 7.74 3.86 4.56
N ILE A 156 8.62 4.10 5.52
CA ILE A 156 8.58 3.49 6.85
C ILE A 156 7.35 3.97 7.62
N VAL A 157 7.09 5.28 7.61
CA VAL A 157 5.96 5.89 8.31
C VAL A 157 4.62 5.35 7.82
N LYS A 158 4.46 5.09 6.53
CA LYS A 158 3.25 4.44 5.97
C LYS A 158 3.02 3.01 6.48
N ARG A 159 4.07 2.30 6.88
CA ARG A 159 3.93 0.93 7.40
C ARG A 159 3.45 0.87 8.85
N LEU A 160 3.63 1.95 9.63
CA LEU A 160 3.09 2.02 11.00
C LEU A 160 1.55 1.88 11.04
N PRO A 161 0.77 2.66 10.26
CA PRO A 161 -0.66 2.46 10.13
C PRO A 161 -1.06 1.06 9.65
N MET A 162 -0.33 0.50 8.71
CA MET A 162 -0.60 -0.84 8.17
C MET A 162 -0.39 -1.95 9.22
N ALA A 163 0.54 -1.75 10.17
CA ALA A 163 0.78 -2.68 11.26
C ALA A 163 -0.20 -2.49 12.42
N LEU A 164 -0.41 -1.24 12.87
CA LEU A 164 -1.18 -0.93 14.08
C LEU A 164 -2.68 -0.78 13.80
N GLY A 165 -3.07 -0.31 12.61
CA GLY A 165 -4.46 -0.08 12.25
C GLY A 165 -5.34 -1.32 12.43
N PRO A 166 -5.01 -2.46 11.78
CA PRO A 166 -5.80 -3.69 11.92
C PRO A 166 -5.83 -4.24 13.35
N LEU A 167 -4.77 -4.03 14.15
CA LEU A 167 -4.76 -4.41 15.55
C LEU A 167 -5.77 -3.61 16.36
N LEU A 168 -5.77 -2.28 16.20
CA LEU A 168 -6.72 -1.39 16.86
C LEU A 168 -8.16 -1.62 16.38
N GLY A 169 -8.36 -1.76 15.07
CA GLY A 169 -9.68 -2.09 14.49
C GLY A 169 -10.21 -3.43 14.96
N GLY A 170 -9.34 -4.45 14.99
CA GLY A 170 -9.67 -5.77 15.53
C GLY A 170 -10.07 -5.72 17.02
N TYR A 171 -9.41 -4.87 17.81
CA TYR A 171 -9.78 -4.65 19.21
C TYR A 171 -11.16 -3.99 19.37
N MET A 172 -11.48 -3.01 18.51
CA MET A 172 -12.83 -2.41 18.51
C MET A 172 -13.90 -3.45 18.15
N ILE A 173 -13.64 -4.30 17.18
CA ILE A 173 -14.55 -5.38 16.77
C ILE A 173 -14.71 -6.42 17.89
N TYR A 174 -13.63 -6.74 18.60
CA TYR A 174 -13.67 -7.67 19.73
C TYR A 174 -14.57 -7.16 20.86
N LEU A 175 -14.52 -5.84 21.17
CA LEU A 175 -15.30 -5.24 22.24
C LEU A 175 -16.77 -5.00 21.86
N TYR A 176 -17.04 -4.58 20.62
CA TYR A 176 -18.35 -4.05 20.20
C TYR A 176 -19.02 -4.87 19.09
N GLY A 177 -18.41 -5.98 18.67
CA GLY A 177 -18.92 -6.81 17.56
C GLY A 177 -18.58 -6.26 16.17
N GLU A 178 -18.89 -7.07 15.14
CA GLU A 178 -18.48 -6.79 13.75
C GLU A 178 -19.15 -5.53 13.17
N ARG A 179 -20.41 -5.26 13.54
CA ARG A 179 -21.16 -4.10 13.02
C ARG A 179 -20.74 -2.81 13.71
N ASP A 180 -20.87 -2.75 15.04
CA ASP A 180 -20.65 -1.52 15.78
C ASP A 180 -19.17 -1.23 15.97
N GLY A 181 -18.32 -2.26 16.13
CA GLY A 181 -16.87 -2.12 16.24
C GLY A 181 -16.25 -1.48 15.00
N VAL A 182 -16.69 -1.85 13.79
CA VAL A 182 -16.23 -1.19 12.55
C VAL A 182 -16.73 0.24 12.46
N ARG A 183 -17.99 0.52 12.85
CA ARG A 183 -18.51 1.90 12.90
C ARG A 183 -17.73 2.78 13.88
N ILE A 184 -17.37 2.24 15.05
CA ILE A 184 -16.53 2.94 16.02
C ILE A 184 -15.13 3.20 15.43
N ALA A 185 -14.54 2.23 14.71
CA ALA A 185 -13.28 2.42 14.00
C ALA A 185 -13.38 3.57 12.98
N PHE A 186 -14.47 3.69 12.22
CA PHE A 186 -14.71 4.85 11.35
C PHE A 186 -14.90 6.15 12.11
N GLY A 187 -15.53 6.12 13.29
CA GLY A 187 -15.63 7.29 14.19
C GLY A 187 -14.26 7.78 14.66
N ILE A 188 -13.38 6.85 15.05
CA ILE A 188 -11.99 7.17 15.39
C ILE A 188 -11.24 7.69 14.16
N ALA A 189 -11.42 7.07 12.99
CA ALA A 189 -10.83 7.53 11.75
C ALA A 189 -11.24 8.97 11.40
N LEU A 190 -12.51 9.31 11.60
CA LEU A 190 -13.04 10.67 11.43
C LEU A 190 -12.31 11.67 12.33
N ILE A 191 -12.18 11.35 13.62
CA ILE A 191 -11.50 12.21 14.61
C ILE A 191 -10.03 12.40 14.19
N LEU A 192 -9.34 11.32 13.85
CA LEU A 192 -7.93 11.36 13.42
C LEU A 192 -7.75 12.16 12.14
N ALA A 193 -8.67 12.05 11.17
CA ALA A 193 -8.64 12.81 9.92
C ALA A 193 -8.88 14.31 10.16
N VAL A 194 -9.79 14.68 11.08
CA VAL A 194 -10.01 16.08 11.48
C VAL A 194 -8.77 16.66 12.17
N ILE A 195 -8.17 15.93 13.12
CA ILE A 195 -6.92 16.34 13.77
C ILE A 195 -5.81 16.52 12.74
N ALA A 196 -5.67 15.57 11.81
CA ALA A 196 -4.69 15.62 10.74
C ALA A 196 -4.89 16.85 9.85
N LEU A 197 -6.15 17.17 9.49
CA LEU A 197 -6.50 18.35 8.70
C LEU A 197 -6.11 19.65 9.42
N ILE A 198 -6.40 19.76 10.72
CA ILE A 198 -6.03 20.92 11.53
C ILE A 198 -4.51 21.09 11.59
N LEU A 199 -3.78 20.02 11.93
CA LEU A 199 -2.31 20.03 12.01
C LEU A 199 -1.68 20.41 10.65
N GLN A 200 -2.22 19.86 9.56
CA GLN A 200 -1.79 20.15 8.20
C GLN A 200 -1.96 21.65 7.89
N GLN A 201 -3.11 22.25 8.22
CA GLN A 201 -3.37 23.67 7.93
C GLN A 201 -2.42 24.60 8.71
N TRP A 202 -2.03 24.23 9.92
CA TRP A 202 -1.15 25.05 10.76
C TRP A 202 0.35 24.88 10.45
N MET A 203 0.77 23.71 10.03
CA MET A 203 2.20 23.38 9.99
C MET A 203 2.76 23.24 8.57
N ILE A 204 1.95 22.90 7.55
CA ILE A 204 2.43 22.77 6.18
C ILE A 204 2.37 24.12 5.49
N GLN A 205 3.51 24.55 4.95
CA GLN A 205 3.58 25.71 4.09
C GLN A 205 3.09 25.34 2.69
N ASP A 206 2.33 26.26 2.07
CA ASP A 206 1.83 26.05 0.71
C ASP A 206 2.96 26.22 -0.31
N PHE A 207 2.95 25.39 -1.32
CA PHE A 207 3.86 25.47 -2.44
C PHE A 207 3.16 24.97 -3.70
N VAL A 208 3.23 25.74 -4.77
CA VAL A 208 2.71 25.37 -6.07
C VAL A 208 3.90 25.04 -6.98
N PRO A 209 3.94 23.86 -7.62
CA PRO A 209 5.02 23.49 -8.53
C PRO A 209 5.06 24.41 -9.75
N ALA A 210 6.26 24.73 -10.24
CA ALA A 210 6.47 25.55 -11.43
C ALA A 210 6.23 24.80 -12.75
N GLN A 211 6.22 23.46 -12.73
CA GLN A 211 6.05 22.62 -13.92
C GLN A 211 4.70 21.94 -13.93
N LYS A 212 3.98 22.05 -15.05
CA LYS A 212 2.75 21.29 -15.32
C LYS A 212 3.13 19.86 -15.70
N ALA A 213 2.50 18.87 -15.05
CA ALA A 213 2.59 17.48 -15.50
C ALA A 213 2.02 17.35 -16.91
N GLU A 214 2.82 16.80 -17.83
CA GLU A 214 2.34 16.50 -19.19
C GLU A 214 1.54 15.21 -19.22
N SER A 215 0.39 15.31 -19.81
CA SER A 215 -0.27 14.67 -20.94
C SER A 215 -0.44 13.15 -20.92
N ASN A 216 -1.49 12.69 -21.53
CA ASN A 216 -2.09 11.39 -21.78
C ASN A 216 -1.11 10.19 -21.71
N PRO A 217 -1.06 9.43 -20.58
CA PRO A 217 -0.12 8.32 -20.41
C PRO A 217 -0.34 7.19 -21.43
N LEU A 218 -1.54 7.05 -22.01
CA LEU A 218 -1.85 5.99 -22.98
C LEU A 218 -1.01 6.10 -24.28
N LYS A 219 -0.54 7.31 -24.64
CA LYS A 219 0.35 7.47 -25.79
C LYS A 219 1.69 6.77 -25.59
N LEU A 220 2.11 6.56 -24.35
CA LEU A 220 3.37 5.91 -24.01
C LEU A 220 3.35 4.39 -24.25
N MET A 221 2.17 3.76 -24.41
CA MET A 221 2.08 2.32 -24.71
C MET A 221 2.89 1.90 -25.93
N LYS A 222 2.98 2.76 -26.93
CA LYS A 222 3.76 2.48 -28.17
C LYS A 222 5.26 2.36 -27.92
N PHE A 223 5.75 2.95 -26.83
CA PHE A 223 7.18 2.97 -26.47
C PHE A 223 7.54 1.92 -25.41
N MET A 224 6.58 1.10 -24.99
CA MET A 224 6.82 0.04 -24.02
C MET A 224 7.66 -1.07 -24.63
N SER A 225 8.86 -1.30 -24.08
CA SER A 225 9.77 -2.35 -24.56
C SER A 225 9.17 -3.75 -24.40
N PRO A 226 9.53 -4.74 -25.24
CA PRO A 226 9.07 -6.12 -25.07
C PRO A 226 9.41 -6.70 -23.70
N ASP A 227 10.57 -6.37 -23.14
CA ASP A 227 11.02 -6.86 -21.84
C ASP A 227 10.19 -6.24 -20.69
N LEU A 228 9.84 -4.96 -20.79
CA LEU A 228 8.93 -4.31 -19.83
C LEU A 228 7.51 -4.88 -19.93
N ARG A 229 7.04 -5.21 -21.12
CA ARG A 229 5.74 -5.87 -21.35
C ARG A 229 5.73 -7.28 -20.75
N ASN A 230 6.81 -8.06 -20.90
CA ASN A 230 6.92 -9.39 -20.30
C ASN A 230 6.91 -9.30 -18.76
N LEU A 231 7.58 -8.30 -18.19
CA LEU A 231 7.51 -8.03 -16.75
C LEU A 231 6.09 -7.65 -16.32
N LEU A 232 5.38 -6.82 -17.09
CA LEU A 232 4.00 -6.42 -16.81
C LEU A 232 3.05 -7.63 -16.82
N VAL A 233 3.13 -8.50 -17.82
CA VAL A 233 2.29 -9.71 -17.92
C VAL A 233 2.53 -10.62 -16.72
N SER A 234 3.78 -10.89 -16.35
CA SER A 234 4.10 -11.72 -15.19
C SER A 234 3.63 -11.08 -13.89
N ASP A 235 3.79 -9.77 -13.73
CA ASP A 235 3.33 -9.03 -12.54
C ASP A 235 1.80 -9.06 -12.42
N ILE A 236 1.05 -8.93 -13.53
CA ILE A 236 -0.42 -9.07 -13.54
C ILE A 236 -0.82 -10.45 -13.05
N LEU A 237 -0.21 -11.52 -13.57
CA LEU A 237 -0.52 -12.90 -13.19
C LEU A 237 -0.24 -13.13 -11.68
N VAL A 238 0.88 -12.64 -11.19
CA VAL A 238 1.25 -12.75 -9.77
C VAL A 238 0.32 -11.90 -8.90
N ARG A 239 -0.11 -10.73 -9.35
CA ARG A 239 -1.09 -9.90 -8.64
C ARG A 239 -2.48 -10.54 -8.62
N PHE A 240 -2.83 -11.37 -9.60
CA PHE A 240 -4.04 -12.21 -9.53
C PHE A 240 -3.98 -13.17 -8.34
N ALA A 241 -2.81 -13.78 -8.08
CA ALA A 241 -2.63 -14.62 -6.90
C ALA A 241 -2.85 -13.86 -5.58
N GLU A 242 -2.53 -12.58 -5.53
CA GLU A 242 -2.79 -11.74 -4.36
C GLU A 242 -4.25 -11.31 -4.26
N GLN A 243 -4.83 -10.82 -5.36
CA GLN A 243 -6.09 -10.07 -5.32
C GLN A 243 -7.34 -10.96 -5.41
N ILE A 244 -7.25 -12.15 -5.99
CA ILE A 244 -8.34 -13.13 -5.97
C ILE A 244 -8.76 -13.46 -4.52
N PRO A 245 -7.84 -13.86 -3.61
CA PRO A 245 -8.20 -14.17 -2.23
C PRO A 245 -8.18 -12.97 -1.27
N TYR A 246 -7.70 -11.80 -1.67
CA TYR A 246 -7.38 -10.69 -0.77
C TYR A 246 -8.46 -10.37 0.26
N ALA A 247 -9.68 -10.12 -0.21
CA ALA A 247 -10.83 -9.81 0.63
C ALA A 247 -11.35 -11.05 1.40
N PHE A 248 -11.04 -12.25 0.93
CA PHE A 248 -11.50 -13.51 1.50
C PHE A 248 -10.56 -14.08 2.56
N VAL A 249 -9.32 -13.61 2.65
CA VAL A 249 -8.36 -14.03 3.69
C VAL A 249 -8.88 -13.72 5.09
N VAL A 250 -9.48 -12.54 5.32
CA VAL A 250 -10.05 -12.19 6.62
C VAL A 250 -11.31 -13.02 6.92
N ILE A 251 -12.13 -13.29 5.91
CA ILE A 251 -13.31 -14.15 6.04
C ILE A 251 -12.89 -15.58 6.39
N TRP A 252 -11.89 -16.12 5.66
CA TRP A 252 -11.33 -17.44 5.95
C TRP A 252 -10.81 -17.54 7.38
N ALA A 253 -9.94 -16.61 7.78
CA ALA A 253 -9.35 -16.61 9.10
C ALA A 253 -10.40 -16.52 10.22
N MET A 254 -11.35 -15.58 10.11
CA MET A 254 -12.31 -15.32 11.19
C MET A 254 -13.51 -16.28 11.18
N LYS A 255 -14.05 -16.64 10.00
CA LYS A 255 -15.28 -17.45 9.89
C LYS A 255 -15.04 -18.95 9.72
N ASN A 256 -13.92 -19.34 9.08
CA ASN A 256 -13.62 -20.77 8.85
C ASN A 256 -12.61 -21.31 9.87
N VAL A 257 -11.51 -20.59 10.14
CA VAL A 257 -10.50 -21.02 11.15
C VAL A 257 -10.90 -20.62 12.56
N GLY A 258 -11.76 -19.60 12.73
CA GLY A 258 -12.28 -19.15 14.02
C GLY A 258 -11.33 -18.25 14.81
N VAL A 259 -10.36 -17.60 14.17
CA VAL A 259 -9.52 -16.61 14.86
C VAL A 259 -10.31 -15.36 15.20
N SER A 260 -10.00 -14.77 16.35
CA SER A 260 -10.63 -13.51 16.75
C SER A 260 -10.16 -12.34 15.88
N SER A 261 -10.90 -11.25 15.87
CA SER A 261 -10.54 -10.02 15.16
C SER A 261 -9.20 -9.43 15.65
N VAL A 262 -8.90 -9.54 16.95
CA VAL A 262 -7.60 -9.15 17.52
C VAL A 262 -6.48 -10.04 16.99
N GLN A 263 -6.69 -11.37 16.97
CA GLN A 263 -5.71 -12.30 16.41
C GLN A 263 -5.45 -12.01 14.92
N PHE A 264 -6.49 -11.68 14.15
CA PHE A 264 -6.30 -11.27 12.76
C PHE A 264 -5.50 -9.95 12.65
N GLY A 265 -5.73 -9.00 13.54
CA GLY A 265 -4.90 -7.79 13.67
C GLY A 265 -3.44 -8.12 13.95
N VAL A 266 -3.17 -9.06 14.87
CA VAL A 266 -1.80 -9.55 15.17
C VAL A 266 -1.15 -10.18 13.94
N LEU A 267 -1.88 -11.03 13.18
CA LEU A 267 -1.38 -11.61 11.93
C LEU A 267 -0.94 -10.52 10.94
N THR A 268 -1.74 -9.47 10.77
CA THR A 268 -1.41 -8.35 9.88
C THR A 268 -0.18 -7.57 10.38
N THR A 269 -0.05 -7.43 11.71
CA THR A 269 1.14 -6.81 12.32
C THR A 269 2.40 -7.64 12.04
N ILE A 270 2.33 -8.97 12.17
CA ILE A 270 3.42 -9.90 11.86
C ILE A 270 3.82 -9.78 10.38
N GLU A 271 2.85 -9.73 9.45
CA GLU A 271 3.10 -9.47 8.03
C GLU A 271 3.93 -8.19 7.83
N MET A 272 3.53 -7.09 8.46
CA MET A 272 4.21 -5.80 8.31
C MET A 272 5.59 -5.76 8.96
N ILE A 273 5.76 -6.37 10.12
CA ILE A 273 7.07 -6.48 10.78
C ILE A 273 8.02 -7.29 9.90
N THR A 274 7.57 -8.44 9.39
CA THR A 274 8.37 -9.28 8.47
C THR A 274 8.79 -8.49 7.22
N ALA A 275 7.85 -7.74 6.63
CA ALA A 275 8.13 -6.90 5.47
C ALA A 275 9.20 -5.84 5.75
N VAL A 276 9.13 -5.17 6.90
CA VAL A 276 10.12 -4.14 7.29
C VAL A 276 11.49 -4.76 7.54
N LEU A 277 11.55 -5.88 8.24
CA LEU A 277 12.82 -6.56 8.58
C LEU A 277 13.56 -7.04 7.33
N ILE A 278 12.83 -7.50 6.30
CA ILE A 278 13.44 -8.03 5.10
C ILE A 278 13.84 -6.94 4.08
N TYR A 279 13.22 -5.77 4.15
CA TYR A 279 13.38 -4.71 3.15
C TYR A 279 14.82 -4.20 3.06
N ILE A 280 15.47 -3.97 4.22
CA ILE A 280 16.83 -3.40 4.27
C ILE A 280 17.90 -4.39 3.80
N PRO A 281 17.95 -5.65 4.29
CA PRO A 281 18.95 -6.62 3.84
C PRO A 281 18.85 -6.91 2.34
N VAL A 282 17.62 -7.03 1.83
CA VAL A 282 17.40 -7.36 0.42
C VAL A 282 17.74 -6.20 -0.50
N ALA A 283 17.39 -4.97 -0.15
CA ALA A 283 17.79 -3.80 -0.93
C ALA A 283 19.32 -3.73 -1.07
N TYR A 284 20.07 -3.95 0.02
CA TYR A 284 21.52 -3.98 0.01
C TYR A 284 22.11 -5.09 -0.89
N LEU A 285 21.52 -6.28 -0.87
CA LEU A 285 21.95 -7.40 -1.72
C LEU A 285 21.62 -7.16 -3.19
N ALA A 286 20.41 -6.64 -3.48
CA ALA A 286 19.94 -6.39 -4.83
C ALA A 286 20.73 -5.30 -5.57
N ASP A 287 21.25 -4.29 -4.84
CA ASP A 287 22.09 -3.24 -5.43
C ASP A 287 23.45 -3.78 -5.92
N ARG A 288 23.89 -4.93 -5.40
CA ARG A 288 25.18 -5.57 -5.74
C ARG A 288 25.06 -6.75 -6.70
N SER A 289 23.86 -7.10 -7.14
CA SER A 289 23.60 -8.28 -7.96
C SER A 289 22.60 -7.99 -9.07
N THR A 290 22.29 -9.02 -9.86
CA THR A 290 21.22 -8.94 -10.85
C THR A 290 19.86 -8.90 -10.15
N LYS A 291 18.88 -8.21 -10.76
CA LYS A 291 17.56 -7.96 -10.14
C LYS A 291 16.57 -9.12 -10.34
N LYS A 292 16.71 -9.86 -11.43
CA LYS A 292 15.78 -10.95 -11.79
C LYS A 292 15.57 -11.99 -10.70
N PRO A 293 16.59 -12.54 -9.99
CA PRO A 293 16.39 -13.52 -8.94
C PRO A 293 15.53 -12.99 -7.78
N PHE A 294 15.72 -11.73 -7.37
CA PHE A 294 14.95 -11.12 -6.27
C PHE A 294 13.48 -10.97 -6.64
N VAL A 295 13.20 -10.55 -7.88
CA VAL A 295 11.83 -10.44 -8.37
C VAL A 295 11.20 -11.82 -8.47
N LEU A 296 11.93 -12.83 -8.94
CA LEU A 296 11.44 -14.21 -9.06
C LEU A 296 11.10 -14.81 -7.69
N ILE A 297 11.97 -14.65 -6.69
CA ILE A 297 11.73 -15.09 -5.31
C ILE A 297 10.47 -14.42 -4.73
N THR A 298 10.32 -13.12 -4.96
CA THR A 298 9.11 -12.38 -4.56
C THR A 298 7.86 -13.00 -5.19
N PHE A 299 7.89 -13.30 -6.47
CA PHE A 299 6.77 -13.91 -7.18
C PHE A 299 6.44 -15.31 -6.64
N CYS A 300 7.45 -16.10 -6.24
CA CYS A 300 7.22 -17.38 -5.56
C CYS A 300 6.48 -17.20 -4.23
N PHE A 301 6.80 -16.18 -3.43
CA PHE A 301 6.08 -15.90 -2.19
C PHE A 301 4.62 -15.49 -2.44
N PHE A 302 4.35 -14.70 -3.47
CA PHE A 302 2.98 -14.38 -3.87
C PHE A 302 2.18 -15.62 -4.27
N ALA A 303 2.80 -16.52 -5.04
CA ALA A 303 2.16 -17.76 -5.49
C ALA A 303 1.91 -18.74 -4.34
N ALA A 304 2.82 -18.83 -3.38
CA ALA A 304 2.73 -19.77 -2.26
C ALA A 304 1.71 -19.33 -1.18
N PHE A 305 1.48 -18.03 -1.01
CA PHE A 305 0.64 -17.50 0.08
C PHE A 305 -0.81 -18.02 0.06
N PRO A 306 -1.55 -18.02 -1.07
CA PRO A 306 -2.96 -18.41 -1.06
C PRO A 306 -3.15 -19.86 -0.58
N ILE A 307 -2.36 -20.77 -1.09
CA ILE A 307 -2.47 -22.19 -0.70
C ILE A 307 -1.99 -22.43 0.75
N ALA A 308 -0.99 -21.66 1.20
CA ALA A 308 -0.54 -21.72 2.59
C ALA A 308 -1.64 -21.29 3.55
N VAL A 309 -2.41 -20.23 3.22
CA VAL A 309 -3.56 -19.77 4.02
C VAL A 309 -4.64 -20.84 4.06
N TYR A 310 -4.96 -21.46 2.94
CA TYR A 310 -6.00 -22.48 2.88
C TYR A 310 -5.69 -23.67 3.80
N PHE A 311 -4.45 -24.17 3.81
CA PHE A 311 -4.03 -25.27 4.68
C PHE A 311 -3.79 -24.85 6.13
N SER A 312 -3.82 -23.56 6.46
CA SER A 312 -3.67 -23.06 7.82
C SER A 312 -4.98 -23.13 8.59
N GLN A 313 -5.18 -24.22 9.33
CA GLN A 313 -6.41 -24.51 10.09
C GLN A 313 -6.30 -24.09 11.58
N SER A 314 -5.28 -23.34 11.94
CA SER A 314 -5.08 -22.82 13.30
C SER A 314 -4.42 -21.45 13.28
N PHE A 315 -4.56 -20.71 14.39
CA PHE A 315 -3.89 -19.43 14.55
C PHE A 315 -2.37 -19.53 14.37
N THR A 316 -1.75 -20.56 14.93
CA THR A 316 -0.30 -20.78 14.82
C THR A 316 0.14 -21.00 13.38
N LEU A 317 -0.60 -21.80 12.60
CA LEU A 317 -0.29 -22.01 11.18
C LEU A 317 -0.51 -20.72 10.36
N LEU A 318 -1.53 -19.94 10.69
CA LEU A 318 -1.73 -18.63 10.07
C LEU A 318 -0.59 -17.67 10.36
N ILE A 319 0.08 -17.74 11.52
CA ILE A 319 1.28 -16.92 11.77
C ILE A 319 2.35 -17.22 10.71
N PHE A 320 2.63 -18.48 10.42
CA PHE A 320 3.61 -18.84 9.38
C PHE A 320 3.17 -18.41 7.98
N ALA A 321 1.88 -18.54 7.66
CA ALA A 321 1.35 -18.03 6.39
C ALA A 321 1.49 -16.51 6.27
N PHE A 322 1.28 -15.74 7.33
CA PHE A 322 1.42 -14.29 7.32
C PHE A 322 2.89 -13.83 7.34
N ILE A 323 3.80 -14.60 7.93
CA ILE A 323 5.26 -14.42 7.74
C ILE A 323 5.61 -14.62 6.25
N LEU A 324 5.12 -15.70 5.63
CA LEU A 324 5.29 -15.95 4.20
C LEU A 324 4.73 -14.79 3.35
N ARG A 325 3.57 -14.24 3.75
CA ARG A 325 3.00 -13.06 3.11
C ARG A 325 3.89 -11.82 3.27
N GLY A 326 4.52 -11.64 4.42
CA GLY A 326 5.49 -10.55 4.64
C GLY A 326 6.68 -10.65 3.70
N PHE A 327 7.11 -11.87 3.36
CA PHE A 327 8.21 -12.11 2.40
C PHE A 327 7.88 -11.70 0.96
N LYS A 328 6.63 -11.48 0.59
CA LYS A 328 6.28 -10.91 -0.73
C LYS A 328 6.94 -9.56 -0.98
N GLU A 329 7.30 -8.84 0.07
CA GLU A 329 8.01 -7.56 -0.01
C GLU A 329 9.52 -7.71 -0.29
N PHE A 330 10.04 -8.94 -0.34
CA PHE A 330 11.45 -9.27 -0.54
C PHE A 330 12.09 -8.53 -1.71
N GLY A 331 11.52 -8.60 -2.89
CA GLY A 331 12.04 -7.94 -4.09
C GLY A 331 11.18 -6.78 -4.60
N GLU A 332 10.26 -6.24 -3.80
CA GLU A 332 9.40 -5.14 -4.23
C GLU A 332 10.19 -3.88 -4.64
N PRO A 333 11.22 -3.42 -3.89
CA PRO A 333 12.07 -2.31 -4.35
C PRO A 333 12.84 -2.66 -5.63
N THR A 334 13.32 -3.90 -5.71
CA THR A 334 14.08 -4.41 -6.86
C THR A 334 13.22 -4.47 -8.12
N ARG A 335 11.96 -4.90 -7.98
CA ARG A 335 10.98 -4.90 -9.08
C ARG A 335 10.70 -3.48 -9.57
N LYS A 336 10.51 -2.52 -8.67
CA LYS A 336 10.34 -1.10 -9.04
C LYS A 336 11.56 -0.54 -9.77
N ALA A 337 12.75 -0.89 -9.30
CA ALA A 337 13.98 -0.51 -9.98
C ALA A 337 14.11 -1.17 -11.36
N LEU A 338 13.70 -2.45 -11.51
CA LEU A 338 13.71 -3.14 -12.80
C LEU A 338 12.72 -2.50 -13.79
N ILE A 339 11.52 -2.09 -13.35
CA ILE A 339 10.58 -1.32 -14.18
C ILE A 339 11.23 -0.04 -14.71
N MET A 340 11.94 0.70 -13.86
CA MET A 340 12.63 1.93 -14.24
C MET A 340 13.81 1.70 -15.17
N ASP A 341 14.53 0.59 -15.00
CA ASP A 341 15.65 0.22 -15.89
C ASP A 341 15.17 -0.17 -17.30
N LEU A 342 14.01 -0.84 -17.41
CA LEU A 342 13.42 -1.29 -18.68
C LEU A 342 12.58 -0.20 -19.37
N ALA A 343 12.30 0.90 -18.68
CA ALA A 343 11.56 2.03 -19.22
C ALA A 343 12.46 2.90 -20.13
N PRO A 344 11.90 3.53 -21.20
CA PRO A 344 12.62 4.48 -22.05
C PRO A 344 13.22 5.63 -21.24
N GLU A 345 14.47 6.02 -21.54
CA GLU A 345 15.21 7.06 -20.81
C GLU A 345 14.45 8.39 -20.74
N ASP A 346 13.83 8.82 -21.84
CA ASP A 346 13.14 10.11 -21.95
C ASP A 346 11.81 10.17 -21.21
N ASN A 347 11.22 9.00 -20.80
CA ASN A 347 9.86 8.93 -20.28
C ASN A 347 9.72 7.95 -19.10
N LYS A 348 10.75 7.78 -18.29
CA LYS A 348 10.76 6.79 -17.18
C LYS A 348 9.58 6.95 -16.22
N ALA A 349 9.30 8.17 -15.75
CA ALA A 349 8.22 8.43 -14.79
C ALA A 349 6.84 8.15 -15.40
N GLY A 350 6.60 8.60 -16.64
CA GLY A 350 5.35 8.36 -17.36
C GLY A 350 5.13 6.88 -17.63
N MET A 351 6.17 6.16 -18.05
CA MET A 351 6.12 4.71 -18.31
C MET A 351 5.86 3.92 -17.02
N PHE A 352 6.48 4.33 -15.91
CA PHE A 352 6.20 3.74 -14.59
C PHE A 352 4.73 3.91 -14.19
N GLY A 353 4.17 5.12 -14.36
CA GLY A 353 2.76 5.39 -14.10
C GLY A 353 1.82 4.56 -14.99
N LEU A 354 2.13 4.47 -16.30
CA LEU A 354 1.38 3.64 -17.25
C LEU A 354 1.42 2.15 -16.87
N TYR A 355 2.59 1.65 -16.48
CA TYR A 355 2.75 0.25 -16.05
C TYR A 355 1.79 -0.08 -14.89
N TYR A 356 1.76 0.76 -13.85
CA TYR A 356 0.89 0.55 -12.70
C TYR A 356 -0.60 0.72 -13.06
N LEU A 357 -0.94 1.70 -13.89
CA LEU A 357 -2.31 1.90 -14.37
C LEU A 357 -2.84 0.65 -15.08
N LEU A 358 -2.09 0.13 -16.07
CA LEU A 358 -2.49 -1.06 -16.81
C LEU A 358 -2.59 -2.29 -15.91
N ARG A 359 -1.61 -2.48 -15.02
CA ARG A 359 -1.60 -3.58 -14.08
C ARG A 359 -2.84 -3.56 -13.18
N ASP A 360 -3.11 -2.44 -12.52
CA ASP A 360 -4.12 -2.39 -11.46
C ASP A 360 -5.55 -2.37 -12.02
N VAL A 361 -5.76 -1.80 -13.20
CA VAL A 361 -7.04 -1.90 -13.93
C VAL A 361 -7.36 -3.36 -14.28
N ILE A 362 -6.37 -4.12 -14.78
CA ILE A 362 -6.59 -5.54 -15.13
C ILE A 362 -6.77 -6.37 -13.85
N VAL A 363 -6.00 -6.07 -12.80
CA VAL A 363 -6.06 -6.77 -11.50
C VAL A 363 -7.39 -6.53 -10.78
N ALA A 364 -8.07 -5.40 -11.00
CA ALA A 364 -9.41 -5.16 -10.48
C ALA A 364 -10.43 -6.22 -10.93
N VAL A 365 -10.28 -6.76 -12.14
CA VAL A 365 -11.14 -7.85 -12.65
C VAL A 365 -10.93 -9.13 -11.84
N ALA A 366 -9.68 -9.44 -11.47
CA ALA A 366 -9.36 -10.61 -10.66
C ALA A 366 -9.95 -10.49 -9.24
N ALA A 367 -9.97 -9.30 -8.67
CA ALA A 367 -10.55 -9.03 -7.37
C ALA A 367 -12.06 -9.32 -7.35
N VAL A 368 -12.79 -8.89 -8.39
CA VAL A 368 -14.22 -9.22 -8.56
C VAL A 368 -14.39 -10.72 -8.85
N GLY A 369 -13.59 -11.27 -9.75
CA GLY A 369 -13.59 -12.69 -10.11
C GLY A 369 -13.38 -13.62 -8.91
N GLY A 370 -12.60 -13.18 -7.93
CA GLY A 370 -12.36 -13.89 -6.68
C GLY A 370 -13.63 -14.23 -5.91
N ALA A 371 -14.66 -13.36 -5.97
CA ALA A 371 -15.93 -13.62 -5.29
C ALA A 371 -16.71 -14.77 -5.94
N PHE A 372 -16.71 -14.88 -7.24
CA PHE A 372 -17.36 -15.99 -7.95
C PHE A 372 -16.65 -17.31 -7.64
N LEU A 373 -15.32 -17.32 -7.61
CA LEU A 373 -14.52 -18.49 -7.22
C LEU A 373 -14.78 -18.88 -5.77
N TRP A 374 -14.92 -17.92 -4.87
CA TRP A 374 -15.23 -18.16 -3.46
C TRP A 374 -16.64 -18.78 -3.28
N ASN A 375 -17.62 -18.36 -4.07
CA ASN A 375 -18.95 -18.93 -4.03
C ASN A 375 -19.01 -20.39 -4.52
N ILE A 376 -18.07 -20.83 -5.38
CA ILE A 376 -17.92 -22.25 -5.73
C ILE A 376 -17.37 -22.99 -4.52
N SER A 377 -16.21 -22.60 -4.03
CA SER A 377 -15.64 -23.07 -2.76
C SER A 377 -14.43 -22.19 -2.36
N PRO A 378 -14.12 -22.07 -1.05
CA PRO A 378 -12.87 -21.45 -0.62
C PRO A 378 -11.63 -22.08 -1.26
N PHE A 379 -11.60 -23.43 -1.39
CA PHE A 379 -10.52 -24.12 -2.08
C PHE A 379 -10.33 -23.64 -3.52
N THR A 380 -11.40 -23.53 -4.29
CA THR A 380 -11.36 -23.05 -5.68
C THR A 380 -10.74 -21.65 -5.76
N ASN A 381 -11.12 -20.74 -4.85
CA ASN A 381 -10.57 -19.39 -4.82
C ASN A 381 -9.05 -19.41 -4.58
N PHE A 382 -8.59 -20.09 -3.54
CA PHE A 382 -7.16 -20.15 -3.19
C PHE A 382 -6.33 -20.96 -4.22
N ALA A 383 -6.88 -22.06 -4.76
CA ALA A 383 -6.19 -22.89 -5.74
C ALA A 383 -6.01 -22.15 -7.09
N VAL A 384 -7.06 -21.49 -7.58
CA VAL A 384 -6.98 -20.67 -8.80
C VAL A 384 -6.01 -19.51 -8.60
N ALA A 385 -6.04 -18.84 -7.46
CA ALA A 385 -5.08 -17.80 -7.11
C ALA A 385 -3.63 -18.31 -7.17
N THR A 386 -3.37 -19.46 -6.54
CA THR A 386 -2.05 -20.12 -6.59
C THR A 386 -1.65 -20.47 -8.03
N GLY A 387 -2.59 -21.00 -8.83
CA GLY A 387 -2.35 -21.34 -10.24
C GLY A 387 -1.89 -20.12 -11.04
N PHE A 388 -2.57 -18.99 -10.93
CA PHE A 388 -2.15 -17.72 -11.55
C PHE A 388 -0.77 -17.28 -11.07
N GLY A 389 -0.48 -17.42 -9.77
CA GLY A 389 0.82 -17.11 -9.21
C GLY A 389 1.93 -17.96 -9.84
N ILE A 390 1.73 -19.28 -9.94
CA ILE A 390 2.69 -20.21 -10.57
C ILE A 390 2.89 -19.84 -12.04
N LEU A 391 1.82 -19.57 -12.78
CA LEU A 391 1.90 -19.12 -14.18
C LEU A 391 2.74 -17.84 -14.30
N GLY A 392 2.56 -16.87 -13.40
CA GLY A 392 3.35 -15.65 -13.37
C GLY A 392 4.82 -15.89 -13.05
N VAL A 393 5.13 -16.78 -12.11
CA VAL A 393 6.51 -17.22 -11.79
C VAL A 393 7.17 -17.87 -13.00
N VAL A 394 6.51 -18.85 -13.62
CA VAL A 394 7.04 -19.57 -14.78
C VAL A 394 7.23 -18.63 -15.96
N TYR A 395 6.24 -17.78 -16.23
CA TYR A 395 6.35 -16.80 -17.31
C TYR A 395 7.53 -15.86 -17.11
N PHE A 396 7.73 -15.32 -15.90
CA PHE A 396 8.86 -14.45 -15.61
C PHE A 396 10.21 -15.19 -15.63
N ALA A 397 10.25 -16.43 -15.17
CA ALA A 397 11.46 -17.24 -15.25
C ALA A 397 11.95 -17.42 -16.69
N ILE A 398 11.02 -17.66 -17.63
CA ILE A 398 11.31 -17.89 -19.06
C ILE A 398 11.58 -16.57 -19.78
N PHE A 399 10.66 -15.61 -19.70
CA PHE A 399 10.66 -14.40 -20.54
C PHE A 399 11.18 -13.14 -19.83
N GLY A 400 11.32 -13.17 -18.50
CA GLY A 400 11.85 -12.03 -17.75
C GLY A 400 13.33 -11.80 -18.05
N LYS A 401 13.69 -10.56 -18.33
CA LYS A 401 15.07 -10.14 -18.54
C LYS A 401 15.53 -9.18 -17.46
N ASP A 402 16.84 -9.11 -17.29
CA ASP A 402 17.55 -8.19 -16.42
C ASP A 402 18.61 -7.44 -17.22
N MET A 403 18.80 -6.16 -16.97
CA MET A 403 19.96 -5.47 -17.50
C MET A 403 21.18 -5.89 -16.67
N GLY A 404 22.02 -6.75 -17.25
CA GLY A 404 23.22 -7.27 -16.60
C GLY A 404 24.14 -6.16 -16.13
N ILE A 405 24.89 -6.41 -15.05
CA ILE A 405 25.84 -5.47 -14.41
C ILE A 405 26.86 -4.91 -15.42
N SER A 406 27.20 -5.69 -16.45
CA SER A 406 28.14 -5.29 -17.53
C SER A 406 27.58 -4.17 -18.41
N VAL A 407 26.28 -4.18 -18.73
CA VAL A 407 25.62 -3.14 -19.53
C VAL A 407 25.49 -1.84 -18.74
N LYS A 408 25.23 -1.94 -17.43
CA LYS A 408 25.13 -0.77 -16.56
C LYS A 408 26.50 -0.04 -16.41
N LYS A 409 27.62 -0.78 -16.36
CA LYS A 409 28.97 -0.19 -16.36
C LYS A 409 29.34 0.47 -17.70
N ALA A 410 28.82 -0.03 -18.81
CA ALA A 410 29.08 0.55 -20.14
C ALA A 410 28.27 1.84 -20.42
N ILE A 411 27.17 2.09 -19.68
CA ILE A 411 26.33 3.27 -19.84
C ILE A 411 26.73 4.39 -18.85
N THR A 412 27.34 4.03 -17.71
CA THR A 412 27.73 4.98 -16.65
C THR A 412 29.23 5.30 -16.62
N GLY A 413 30.08 4.67 -17.43
CA GLY A 413 31.49 4.99 -17.68
C GLY A 413 31.63 5.67 -19.03
#